data_f7958ebfa840215c6af53fafc9b8d23a
#
_entry.id   f7958ebfa840215c6af53fafc9b8d23a
#
_cell.length_a   1.000
_cell.length_b   1.000
_cell.length_c   1.000
_cell.angle_alpha   90.00
_cell.angle_beta   90.00
_cell.angle_gamma   90.00
#
_symmetry.space_group_name_H-M   'P 1'
#
loop_
_entity.id
_entity.type
_entity.pdbx_description
1 polymer ?
#
loop_
_entity_poly.entity_id
_entity_poly.type
_entity_poly.pdbx_seq_one_letter_code
_entity_poly.pdbx_strand_id
1 'polypeptide(L)'
;MNFNQFTIKAQEAVQEAVNLTQARGQQAIEPVHLLQSVMKVGENVTNFIFQKLGMNGQQIALVLDKQIDSLPKVSGGEPYLSRETNEIFQKATQYSKEMGDEFVSLEPMLLALLTVKSTASTILKDAGMTEKDLRNAINELRKGEKVTSQSSEDTYQSLEKYAINLNEAARSGKLDPVIGRDEEIRRVLQILSRRTKNNPILIGEPGTGKTAIVEGLAHRILRGDVPENLKNKQVYSLDMGALVAGAKYKGEFEERLKAVVNEVKKSEGDIILFIDEIHTLVGAGKGEGAMDAANILKPALARGELRSIGATTLDEYH
;
A
#
# COMPACT_ATOMS: atom_id res chain seq x y z
N MET A 1 -27.70 11.14 0.68
CA MET A 1 -26.55 10.90 -0.19
C MET A 1 -26.28 9.40 -0.24
N ASN A 2 -26.02 8.84 -1.38
CA ASN A 2 -25.76 7.40 -1.49
C ASN A 2 -24.26 7.12 -1.40
N PHE A 3 -23.81 6.57 -0.26
CA PHE A 3 -22.40 6.26 -0.03
C PHE A 3 -21.96 4.91 -0.64
N ASN A 4 -22.84 4.18 -1.33
CA ASN A 4 -22.48 2.92 -1.99
C ASN A 4 -21.44 3.09 -3.12
N GLN A 5 -21.30 4.30 -3.65
CA GLN A 5 -20.28 4.65 -4.63
C GLN A 5 -18.95 5.09 -4.00
N PHE A 6 -18.83 5.01 -2.69
CA PHE A 6 -17.62 5.33 -1.95
C PHE A 6 -16.83 4.06 -1.68
N THR A 7 -15.52 4.17 -1.62
CA THR A 7 -14.68 3.06 -1.18
C THR A 7 -14.99 2.67 0.26
N ILE A 8 -14.60 1.48 0.67
CA ILE A 8 -14.79 1.00 2.04
C ILE A 8 -14.14 1.97 3.03
N LYS A 9 -12.90 2.41 2.76
CA LYS A 9 -12.21 3.38 3.61
C LYS A 9 -12.93 4.73 3.68
N ALA A 10 -13.46 5.21 2.57
CA ALA A 10 -14.22 6.45 2.55
C ALA A 10 -15.53 6.34 3.34
N GLN A 11 -16.23 5.21 3.23
CA GLN A 11 -17.42 4.92 4.04
C GLN A 11 -17.08 4.83 5.54
N GLU A 12 -15.98 4.16 5.89
CA GLU A 12 -15.48 4.09 7.28
C GLU A 12 -15.14 5.49 7.83
N ALA A 13 -14.55 6.36 7.02
CA ALA A 13 -14.24 7.73 7.42
C ALA A 13 -15.51 8.55 7.69
N VAL A 14 -16.55 8.39 6.87
CA VAL A 14 -17.86 9.04 7.10
C VAL A 14 -18.48 8.54 8.40
N GLN A 15 -18.47 7.23 8.64
CA GLN A 15 -19.01 6.64 9.86
C GLN A 15 -18.23 7.10 11.10
N GLU A 16 -16.92 7.15 11.00
CA GLU A 16 -16.06 7.66 12.08
C GLU A 16 -16.34 9.14 12.38
N ALA A 17 -16.63 9.96 11.37
CA ALA A 17 -17.02 11.36 11.56
C ALA A 17 -18.35 11.47 12.31
N VAL A 18 -19.31 10.60 12.03
CA VAL A 18 -20.56 10.50 12.79
C VAL A 18 -20.28 10.14 14.25
N ASN A 19 -19.49 9.10 14.48
CA ASN A 19 -19.13 8.61 15.80
C ASN A 19 -18.39 9.68 16.62
N LEU A 20 -17.44 10.38 15.99
CA LEU A 20 -16.69 11.46 16.62
C LEU A 20 -17.60 12.62 17.04
N THR A 21 -18.51 13.03 16.18
CA THR A 21 -19.50 14.09 16.44
C THR A 21 -20.36 13.74 17.66
N GLN A 22 -20.87 12.51 17.70
CA GLN A 22 -21.67 12.01 18.84
C GLN A 22 -20.85 11.92 20.13
N ALA A 23 -19.63 11.39 20.06
CA ALA A 23 -18.75 11.25 21.22
C ALA A 23 -18.39 12.60 21.87
N ARG A 24 -18.35 13.67 21.08
CA ARG A 24 -18.11 15.05 21.56
C ARG A 24 -19.39 15.79 22.01
N GLY A 25 -20.53 15.12 21.96
CA GLY A 25 -21.82 15.74 22.29
C GLY A 25 -22.24 16.83 21.30
N GLN A 26 -21.81 16.72 20.07
CA GLN A 26 -22.13 17.66 19.00
C GLN A 26 -23.14 17.03 18.04
N GLN A 27 -23.80 17.83 17.21
CA GLN A 27 -24.86 17.35 16.33
C GLN A 27 -24.51 17.56 14.84
N ALA A 28 -23.97 18.73 14.49
CA ALA A 28 -23.53 18.99 13.12
C ALA A 28 -22.19 18.31 12.85
N ILE A 29 -22.16 17.45 11.82
CA ILE A 29 -20.92 16.84 11.33
C ILE A 29 -20.23 17.87 10.46
N GLU A 30 -19.22 18.51 11.01
CA GLU A 30 -18.47 19.58 10.37
C GLU A 30 -17.26 19.05 9.57
N PRO A 31 -16.70 19.85 8.64
CA PRO A 31 -15.49 19.46 7.90
C PRO A 31 -14.30 19.05 8.78
N VAL A 32 -14.16 19.65 9.96
CA VAL A 32 -13.09 19.27 10.90
C VAL A 32 -13.27 17.86 11.46
N HIS A 33 -14.49 17.41 11.69
CA HIS A 33 -14.79 16.03 12.05
C HIS A 33 -14.42 15.07 10.91
N LEU A 34 -14.77 15.42 9.68
CA LEU A 34 -14.46 14.60 8.50
C LEU A 34 -12.96 14.51 8.28
N LEU A 35 -12.23 15.63 8.35
CA LEU A 35 -10.77 15.62 8.16
C LEU A 35 -10.07 14.76 9.22
N GLN A 36 -10.44 14.88 10.48
CA GLN A 36 -9.86 14.03 11.52
C GLN A 36 -10.17 12.56 11.30
N SER A 37 -11.36 12.23 10.85
CA SER A 37 -11.77 10.87 10.55
C SER A 37 -11.04 10.29 9.34
N VAL A 38 -10.82 11.08 8.29
CA VAL A 38 -10.00 10.70 7.13
C VAL A 38 -8.56 10.42 7.57
N MET A 39 -7.99 11.23 8.43
CA MET A 39 -6.64 11.02 8.95
C MET A 39 -6.53 9.76 9.81
N LYS A 40 -7.54 9.45 10.60
CA LYS A 40 -7.58 8.25 11.45
C LYS A 40 -7.77 6.97 10.65
N VAL A 41 -8.78 6.93 9.80
CA VAL A 41 -9.15 5.75 9.00
C VAL A 41 -8.18 5.52 7.86
N GLY A 42 -7.75 6.59 7.21
CA GLY A 42 -6.83 6.56 6.07
C GLY A 42 -5.40 6.94 6.44
N GLU A 43 -4.90 6.49 7.56
CA GLU A 43 -3.57 6.85 8.06
C GLU A 43 -2.46 6.58 7.03
N ASN A 44 -2.52 5.49 6.30
CA ASN A 44 -1.57 5.15 5.25
C ASN A 44 -1.59 6.16 4.08
N VAL A 45 -2.75 6.65 3.69
CA VAL A 45 -2.92 7.65 2.63
C VAL A 45 -2.45 9.01 3.11
N THR A 46 -2.94 9.47 4.25
CA THR A 46 -2.63 10.81 4.78
C THR A 46 -1.19 10.94 5.22
N ASN A 47 -0.60 9.91 5.84
CA ASN A 47 0.82 9.93 6.21
C ASN A 47 1.72 10.03 4.99
N PHE A 48 1.43 9.29 3.92
CA PHE A 48 2.18 9.40 2.68
C PHE A 48 2.13 10.83 2.12
N ILE A 49 0.91 11.39 2.02
CA ILE A 49 0.71 12.75 1.47
C ILE A 49 1.41 13.79 2.34
N PHE A 50 1.21 13.76 3.64
CA PHE A 50 1.84 14.74 4.56
C PHE A 50 3.36 14.65 4.54
N GLN A 51 3.91 13.45 4.50
CA GLN A 51 5.35 13.25 4.40
C GLN A 51 5.90 13.82 3.08
N LYS A 52 5.23 13.58 1.96
CA LYS A 52 5.60 14.15 0.65
C LYS A 52 5.58 15.67 0.64
N LEU A 53 4.63 16.28 1.33
CA LEU A 53 4.47 17.73 1.40
C LEU A 53 5.28 18.38 2.53
N GLY A 54 6.03 17.60 3.32
CA GLY A 54 6.78 18.09 4.46
C GLY A 54 5.91 18.61 5.60
N MET A 55 4.69 18.09 5.72
CA MET A 55 3.70 18.51 6.73
C MET A 55 3.77 17.63 7.97
N ASN A 56 3.45 18.20 9.13
CA ASN A 56 3.39 17.47 10.39
C ASN A 56 1.93 17.05 10.71
N GLY A 57 1.61 15.78 10.45
CA GLY A 57 0.27 15.24 10.69
C GLY A 57 -0.16 15.29 12.16
N GLN A 58 0.76 15.09 13.11
CA GLN A 58 0.47 15.17 14.54
C GLN A 58 0.06 16.59 14.95
N GLN A 59 0.74 17.60 14.42
CA GLN A 59 0.39 19.00 14.67
C GLN A 59 -0.99 19.35 14.10
N ILE A 60 -1.31 18.87 12.90
CA ILE A 60 -2.63 19.04 12.29
C ILE A 60 -3.71 18.39 13.16
N ALA A 61 -3.48 17.16 13.64
CA ALA A 61 -4.41 16.47 14.51
C ALA A 61 -4.68 17.23 15.81
N LEU A 62 -3.66 17.82 16.43
CA LEU A 62 -3.80 18.64 17.63
C LEU A 62 -4.62 19.91 17.38
N VAL A 63 -4.40 20.58 16.27
CA VAL A 63 -5.17 21.76 15.87
C VAL A 63 -6.64 21.39 15.63
N LEU A 64 -6.89 20.28 14.95
CA LEU A 64 -8.24 19.75 14.72
C LEU A 64 -8.97 19.42 16.03
N ASP A 65 -8.31 18.76 16.96
CA ASP A 65 -8.87 18.45 18.27
C ASP A 65 -9.35 19.70 19.02
N LYS A 66 -8.52 20.75 19.04
CA LYS A 66 -8.88 22.02 19.66
C LYS A 66 -10.09 22.67 18.98
N GLN A 67 -10.14 22.65 17.66
CA GLN A 67 -11.26 23.19 16.89
C GLN A 67 -12.56 22.41 17.15
N ILE A 68 -12.48 21.08 17.18
CA ILE A 68 -13.64 20.23 17.48
C ILE A 68 -14.15 20.49 18.90
N ASP A 69 -13.26 20.60 19.87
CA ASP A 69 -13.64 20.88 21.26
C ASP A 69 -14.32 22.25 21.44
N SER A 70 -14.03 23.21 20.57
CA SER A 70 -14.64 24.54 20.56
C SER A 70 -16.04 24.60 19.95
N LEU A 71 -16.47 23.56 19.26
CA LEU A 71 -17.78 23.53 18.62
C LEU A 71 -18.92 23.39 19.66
N PRO A 72 -20.11 23.95 19.36
CA PRO A 72 -21.24 23.89 20.27
C PRO A 72 -21.64 22.44 20.60
N LYS A 73 -21.88 22.18 21.87
CA LYS A 73 -22.46 20.92 22.36
C LYS A 73 -23.96 21.07 22.44
N VAL A 74 -24.70 20.10 21.93
CA VAL A 74 -26.16 20.08 21.89
C VAL A 74 -26.67 18.79 22.53
N SER A 75 -27.60 18.87 23.46
CA SER A 75 -28.21 17.68 24.03
C SER A 75 -29.46 17.28 23.24
N GLY A 76 -29.45 16.05 22.74
CA GLY A 76 -30.59 15.43 22.06
C GLY A 76 -30.73 15.84 20.59
N GLY A 77 -30.84 14.89 19.73
CA GLY A 77 -30.98 15.03 18.30
C GLY A 77 -30.01 14.10 17.54
N GLU A 78 -30.40 13.69 16.35
CA GLU A 78 -29.56 12.87 15.49
C GLU A 78 -28.49 13.74 14.81
N PRO A 79 -27.27 13.21 14.60
CA PRO A 79 -26.24 13.89 13.83
C PRO A 79 -26.68 14.15 12.39
N TYR A 80 -26.30 15.29 11.86
CA TYR A 80 -26.57 15.65 10.47
C TYR A 80 -25.33 16.28 9.83
N LEU A 81 -25.22 16.15 8.51
CA LEU A 81 -24.15 16.78 7.76
C LEU A 81 -24.36 18.29 7.68
N SER A 82 -23.35 19.07 8.04
CA SER A 82 -23.38 20.52 7.83
C SER A 82 -23.43 20.84 6.33
N ARG A 83 -23.78 22.06 5.99
CA ARG A 83 -23.81 22.52 4.60
C ARG A 83 -22.46 22.35 3.94
N GLU A 84 -21.40 22.79 4.59
CA GLU A 84 -20.03 22.70 4.08
C GLU A 84 -19.58 21.24 3.89
N THR A 85 -19.96 20.35 4.80
CA THR A 85 -19.66 18.90 4.68
C THR A 85 -20.39 18.28 3.49
N ASN A 86 -21.66 18.65 3.26
CA ASN A 86 -22.37 18.24 2.05
C ASN A 86 -21.70 18.74 0.78
N GLU A 87 -21.24 20.00 0.75
CA GLU A 87 -20.50 20.56 -0.39
C GLU A 87 -19.19 19.78 -0.63
N ILE A 88 -18.49 19.37 0.42
CA ILE A 88 -17.28 18.55 0.31
C ILE A 88 -17.57 17.20 -0.34
N PHE A 89 -18.63 16.52 0.05
CA PHE A 89 -18.98 15.23 -0.59
C PHE A 89 -19.37 15.39 -2.06
N GLN A 90 -20.09 16.45 -2.40
CA GLN A 90 -20.43 16.75 -3.80
C GLN A 90 -19.15 17.03 -4.62
N LYS A 91 -18.25 17.82 -4.07
CA LYS A 91 -16.98 18.17 -4.72
C LYS A 91 -16.06 16.96 -4.84
N ALA A 92 -16.00 16.09 -3.82
CA ALA A 92 -15.25 14.85 -3.87
C ALA A 92 -15.77 13.92 -4.98
N THR A 93 -17.07 13.82 -5.15
CA THR A 93 -17.69 13.06 -6.24
C THR A 93 -17.33 13.63 -7.61
N GLN A 94 -17.30 14.95 -7.75
CA GLN A 94 -16.86 15.62 -8.97
C GLN A 94 -15.38 15.30 -9.25
N TYR A 95 -14.51 15.44 -8.26
CA TYR A 95 -13.08 15.14 -8.41
C TYR A 95 -12.81 13.68 -8.77
N SER A 96 -13.56 12.73 -8.21
CA SER A 96 -13.48 11.33 -8.59
C SER A 96 -13.75 11.12 -10.08
N LYS A 97 -14.77 11.77 -10.62
CA LYS A 97 -15.09 11.72 -12.05
C LYS A 97 -13.99 12.33 -12.92
N GLU A 98 -13.44 13.48 -12.50
CA GLU A 98 -12.31 14.13 -13.19
C GLU A 98 -11.07 13.23 -13.22
N MET A 99 -10.81 12.48 -12.14
CA MET A 99 -9.72 11.51 -12.05
C MET A 99 -9.98 10.22 -12.84
N GLY A 100 -11.21 10.01 -13.32
CA GLY A 100 -11.64 8.80 -14.02
C GLY A 100 -11.85 7.61 -13.09
N ASP A 101 -12.20 7.86 -11.84
CA ASP A 101 -12.44 6.86 -10.82
C ASP A 101 -13.89 6.33 -10.88
N GLU A 102 -14.06 5.05 -10.57
CA GLU A 102 -15.39 4.42 -10.44
C GLU A 102 -15.99 4.62 -9.04
N PHE A 103 -15.14 4.78 -8.03
CA PHE A 103 -15.54 5.00 -6.64
C PHE A 103 -14.90 6.27 -6.06
N VAL A 104 -15.61 6.90 -5.13
CA VAL A 104 -15.08 8.04 -4.37
C VAL A 104 -14.21 7.52 -3.24
N SER A 105 -12.91 7.79 -3.33
CA SER A 105 -11.90 7.40 -2.35
C SER A 105 -11.54 8.54 -1.39
N LEU A 106 -10.62 8.27 -0.47
CA LEU A 106 -10.15 9.27 0.50
C LEU A 106 -9.45 10.47 -0.15
N GLU A 107 -8.74 10.27 -1.26
CA GLU A 107 -7.95 11.32 -1.90
C GLU A 107 -8.80 12.43 -2.50
N PRO A 108 -9.86 12.17 -3.29
CA PRO A 108 -10.77 13.24 -3.71
C PRO A 108 -11.52 13.88 -2.53
N MET A 109 -11.77 13.14 -1.44
CA MET A 109 -12.33 13.74 -0.22
C MET A 109 -11.35 14.72 0.42
N LEU A 110 -10.07 14.38 0.51
CA LEU A 110 -9.04 15.28 1.03
C LEU A 110 -8.87 16.50 0.14
N LEU A 111 -8.91 16.35 -1.18
CA LEU A 111 -8.87 17.44 -2.13
C LEU A 111 -10.07 18.37 -1.96
N ALA A 112 -11.26 17.85 -1.76
CA ALA A 112 -12.46 18.64 -1.49
C ALA A 112 -12.38 19.36 -0.13
N LEU A 113 -11.85 18.70 0.91
CA LEU A 113 -11.57 19.32 2.21
C LEU A 113 -10.62 20.52 2.12
N LEU A 114 -9.67 20.49 1.18
CA LEU A 114 -8.76 21.60 0.92
C LEU A 114 -9.43 22.74 0.14
N THR A 115 -10.22 22.42 -0.87
CA THR A 115 -10.72 23.41 -1.85
C THR A 115 -12.06 24.04 -1.49
N VAL A 116 -12.92 23.32 -0.76
CA VAL A 116 -14.16 23.89 -0.21
C VAL A 116 -13.83 24.75 1.01
N LYS A 117 -14.25 25.99 0.99
CA LYS A 117 -13.98 26.93 2.10
C LYS A 117 -14.60 26.47 3.41
N SER A 118 -13.77 26.20 4.41
CA SER A 118 -14.16 25.79 5.76
C SER A 118 -13.01 25.98 6.73
N THR A 119 -13.24 25.75 8.01
CA THR A 119 -12.16 25.71 9.02
C THR A 119 -11.12 24.62 8.69
N ALA A 120 -11.56 23.46 8.19
CA ALA A 120 -10.66 22.39 7.79
C ALA A 120 -9.73 22.82 6.63
N SER A 121 -10.26 23.51 5.61
CA SER A 121 -9.43 24.01 4.51
C SER A 121 -8.40 25.05 4.98
N THR A 122 -8.78 25.91 5.92
CA THR A 122 -7.86 26.88 6.52
C THR A 122 -6.73 26.18 7.27
N ILE A 123 -7.04 25.16 8.06
CA ILE A 123 -6.03 24.36 8.79
C ILE A 123 -5.04 23.70 7.82
N LEU A 124 -5.52 23.10 6.75
CA LEU A 124 -4.66 22.45 5.75
C LEU A 124 -3.78 23.47 5.00
N LYS A 125 -4.33 24.62 4.61
CA LYS A 125 -3.58 25.68 3.93
C LYS A 125 -2.53 26.30 4.85
N ASP A 126 -2.87 26.57 6.10
CA ASP A 126 -1.94 27.11 7.09
C ASP A 126 -0.78 26.13 7.39
N ALA A 127 -1.04 24.84 7.27
CA ALA A 127 -0.02 23.80 7.39
C ALA A 127 0.85 23.65 6.13
N GLY A 128 0.57 24.38 5.04
CA GLY A 128 1.38 24.43 3.84
C GLY A 128 0.85 23.63 2.65
N MET A 129 -0.37 23.09 2.71
CA MET A 129 -0.96 22.33 1.61
C MET A 129 -1.50 23.26 0.52
N THR A 130 -1.09 23.00 -0.73
CA THR A 130 -1.66 23.61 -1.93
C THR A 130 -2.36 22.55 -2.78
N GLU A 131 -3.33 22.98 -3.60
CA GLU A 131 -4.04 22.05 -4.49
C GLU A 131 -3.09 21.35 -5.46
N LYS A 132 -2.13 22.08 -6.02
CA LYS A 132 -1.14 21.54 -6.97
C LYS A 132 -0.29 20.45 -6.31
N ASP A 133 0.24 20.72 -5.13
CA ASP A 133 1.10 19.79 -4.40
C ASP A 133 0.31 18.57 -3.95
N LEU A 134 -0.93 18.74 -3.50
CA LEU A 134 -1.81 17.64 -3.13
C LEU A 134 -2.14 16.74 -4.33
N ARG A 135 -2.46 17.31 -5.48
CA ARG A 135 -2.71 16.53 -6.72
C ARG A 135 -1.47 15.73 -7.14
N ASN A 136 -0.29 16.33 -7.06
CA ASN A 136 0.96 15.64 -7.35
C ASN A 136 1.21 14.47 -6.36
N ALA A 137 1.01 14.71 -5.07
CA ALA A 137 1.16 13.66 -4.06
C ALA A 137 0.17 12.51 -4.25
N ILE A 138 -1.07 12.79 -4.63
CA ILE A 138 -2.08 11.78 -4.96
C ILE A 138 -1.63 10.95 -6.17
N ASN A 139 -1.12 11.57 -7.22
CA ASN A 139 -0.62 10.86 -8.40
C ASN A 139 0.57 9.95 -8.05
N GLU A 140 1.49 10.40 -7.21
CA GLU A 140 2.60 9.58 -6.74
C GLU A 140 2.12 8.41 -5.88
N LEU A 141 1.16 8.63 -4.97
CA LEU A 141 0.57 7.59 -4.14
C LEU A 141 -0.07 6.49 -4.99
N ARG A 142 -0.82 6.88 -6.00
CA ARG A 142 -1.54 5.98 -6.91
C ARG A 142 -0.67 5.39 -8.01
N LYS A 143 0.51 5.95 -8.25
CA LYS A 143 1.36 5.61 -9.41
C LYS A 143 0.60 5.66 -10.74
N GLY A 144 -0.30 6.62 -10.87
CA GLY A 144 -1.13 6.83 -12.06
C GLY A 144 -2.33 5.89 -12.20
N GLU A 145 -2.60 5.05 -11.21
CA GLU A 145 -3.78 4.16 -11.23
C GLU A 145 -5.07 4.88 -10.86
N LYS A 146 -6.16 4.39 -11.42
CA LYS A 146 -7.52 4.84 -11.11
C LYS A 146 -8.12 3.96 -10.02
N VAL A 147 -9.08 4.51 -9.30
CA VAL A 147 -9.85 3.77 -8.29
C VAL A 147 -10.96 2.99 -9.00
N THR A 148 -10.76 1.70 -9.16
CA THR A 148 -11.68 0.79 -9.84
C THR A 148 -12.30 -0.25 -8.90
N SER A 149 -11.90 -0.27 -7.63
CA SER A 149 -12.46 -1.15 -6.62
C SER A 149 -12.74 -0.39 -5.32
N GLN A 150 -13.63 -0.93 -4.50
CA GLN A 150 -13.96 -0.35 -3.20
C GLN A 150 -12.83 -0.47 -2.17
N SER A 151 -11.83 -1.30 -2.42
CA SER A 151 -10.66 -1.52 -1.55
C SER A 151 -9.37 -0.93 -2.12
N SER A 152 -9.46 -0.02 -3.08
CA SER A 152 -8.28 0.52 -3.79
C SER A 152 -7.23 1.14 -2.86
N GLU A 153 -7.63 1.82 -1.77
CA GLU A 153 -6.68 2.41 -0.82
C GLU A 153 -5.81 1.36 -0.12
N ASP A 154 -6.30 0.15 0.04
CA ASP A 154 -5.53 -0.95 0.64
C ASP A 154 -4.44 -1.48 -0.30
N THR A 155 -4.56 -1.20 -1.60
CA THR A 155 -3.60 -1.64 -2.62
C THR A 155 -2.49 -0.62 -2.89
N TYR A 156 -2.58 0.61 -2.38
CA TYR A 156 -1.55 1.61 -2.57
C TYR A 156 -0.26 1.24 -1.82
N GLN A 157 0.87 1.48 -2.47
CA GLN A 157 2.19 1.17 -1.90
C GLN A 157 2.31 -0.29 -1.43
N SER A 158 1.81 -1.22 -2.24
CA SER A 158 1.71 -2.64 -1.86
C SER A 158 3.06 -3.29 -1.58
N LEU A 159 4.12 -2.95 -2.31
CA LEU A 159 5.47 -3.41 -2.01
C LEU A 159 5.95 -2.95 -0.64
N GLU A 160 5.71 -1.69 -0.29
CA GLU A 160 6.09 -1.14 1.02
C GLU A 160 5.33 -1.80 2.18
N LYS A 161 4.07 -2.18 1.95
CA LYS A 161 3.21 -2.80 2.95
C LYS A 161 3.45 -4.30 3.10
N TYR A 162 3.66 -5.01 1.99
CA TYR A 162 3.59 -6.48 1.93
C TYR A 162 4.90 -7.13 1.52
N ALA A 163 5.96 -6.35 1.34
CA ALA A 163 7.28 -6.85 1.05
C ALA A 163 8.36 -6.06 1.79
N ILE A 164 9.49 -6.68 1.98
CA ILE A 164 10.65 -6.09 2.64
C ILE A 164 11.71 -5.80 1.57
N ASN A 165 12.15 -4.55 1.46
CA ASN A 165 13.25 -4.18 0.58
C ASN A 165 14.57 -4.65 1.18
N LEU A 166 15.14 -5.72 0.62
CA LEU A 166 16.38 -6.30 1.11
C LEU A 166 17.61 -5.42 0.83
N ASN A 167 17.59 -4.63 -0.24
CA ASN A 167 18.66 -3.67 -0.52
C ASN A 167 18.73 -2.59 0.57
N GLU A 168 17.59 -2.04 0.97
CA GLU A 168 17.53 -1.07 2.06
C GLU A 168 17.89 -1.69 3.41
N ALA A 169 17.46 -2.91 3.67
CA ALA A 169 17.81 -3.65 4.88
C ALA A 169 19.33 -3.89 4.95
N ALA A 170 19.95 -4.23 3.83
CA ALA A 170 21.42 -4.36 3.74
C ALA A 170 22.14 -3.02 3.95
N ARG A 171 21.64 -1.95 3.32
CA ARG A 171 22.23 -0.61 3.45
C ARG A 171 22.17 -0.08 4.88
N SER A 172 21.07 -0.33 5.56
CA SER A 172 20.85 0.12 6.96
C SER A 172 21.47 -0.79 8.01
N GLY A 173 22.20 -1.84 7.61
CA GLY A 173 22.84 -2.79 8.53
C GLY A 173 21.88 -3.72 9.27
N LYS A 174 20.65 -3.90 8.77
CA LYS A 174 19.65 -4.80 9.37
C LYS A 174 19.81 -6.26 8.97
N LEU A 175 20.64 -6.53 7.96
CA LEU A 175 20.94 -7.90 7.52
C LEU A 175 22.33 -8.31 8.01
N ASP A 176 22.40 -9.53 8.51
CA ASP A 176 23.68 -10.14 8.88
C ASP A 176 24.55 -10.42 7.65
N PRO A 177 25.89 -10.40 7.79
CA PRO A 177 26.79 -10.81 6.72
C PRO A 177 26.56 -12.29 6.36
N VAL A 178 26.55 -12.59 5.07
CA VAL A 178 26.37 -13.96 4.56
C VAL A 178 27.75 -14.55 4.24
N ILE A 179 28.08 -15.67 4.85
CA ILE A 179 29.36 -16.36 4.72
C ILE A 179 29.13 -17.77 4.15
N GLY A 180 29.98 -18.15 3.21
CA GLY A 180 30.01 -19.54 2.71
C GLY A 180 28.91 -19.90 1.71
N ARG A 181 28.31 -18.92 1.05
CA ARG A 181 27.26 -19.11 0.04
C ARG A 181 27.60 -18.55 -1.34
N ASP A 182 28.89 -18.38 -1.63
CA ASP A 182 29.33 -17.72 -2.86
C ASP A 182 28.98 -18.48 -4.14
N GLU A 183 28.99 -19.79 -4.10
CA GLU A 183 28.64 -20.61 -5.27
C GLU A 183 27.15 -20.52 -5.60
N GLU A 184 26.30 -20.64 -4.60
CA GLU A 184 24.84 -20.54 -4.74
C GLU A 184 24.43 -19.15 -5.22
N ILE A 185 25.00 -18.10 -4.62
CA ILE A 185 24.74 -16.70 -5.04
C ILE A 185 25.20 -16.50 -6.49
N ARG A 186 26.37 -17.00 -6.85
CA ARG A 186 26.86 -16.94 -8.25
C ARG A 186 25.89 -17.62 -9.21
N ARG A 187 25.40 -18.78 -8.82
CA ARG A 187 24.44 -19.52 -9.65
C ARG A 187 23.12 -18.77 -9.83
N VAL A 188 22.60 -18.17 -8.77
CA VAL A 188 21.42 -17.31 -8.82
C VAL A 188 21.65 -16.13 -9.76
N LEU A 189 22.77 -15.44 -9.64
CA LEU A 189 23.15 -14.32 -10.51
C LEU A 189 23.22 -14.74 -11.99
N GLN A 190 23.80 -15.90 -12.28
CA GLN A 190 23.85 -16.43 -13.64
C GLN A 190 22.45 -16.68 -14.23
N ILE A 191 21.54 -17.23 -13.44
CA ILE A 191 20.16 -17.49 -13.88
C ILE A 191 19.42 -16.18 -14.10
N LEU A 192 19.49 -15.25 -13.15
CA LEU A 192 18.86 -13.93 -13.25
C LEU A 192 19.36 -13.11 -14.43
N SER A 193 20.59 -13.34 -14.88
CA SER A 193 21.19 -12.63 -16.03
C SER A 193 20.73 -13.14 -17.38
N ARG A 194 20.01 -14.26 -17.44
CA ARG A 194 19.53 -14.85 -18.70
C ARG A 194 18.40 -14.00 -19.31
N ARG A 195 18.23 -14.09 -20.61
CA ARG A 195 17.11 -13.46 -21.33
C ARG A 195 15.78 -14.17 -21.09
N THR A 196 15.82 -15.49 -20.93
CA THR A 196 14.67 -16.37 -20.71
C THR A 196 14.99 -17.37 -19.62
N LYS A 197 13.97 -18.00 -19.01
CA LYS A 197 14.15 -18.96 -17.91
C LYS A 197 15.05 -18.38 -16.79
N ASN A 198 14.75 -17.16 -16.42
CA ASN A 198 15.54 -16.32 -15.54
C ASN A 198 14.95 -16.18 -14.13
N ASN A 199 14.03 -17.06 -13.74
CA ASN A 199 13.44 -17.14 -12.43
C ASN A 199 13.99 -18.37 -11.68
N PRO A 200 15.04 -18.21 -10.86
CA PRO A 200 15.62 -19.33 -10.12
C PRO A 200 14.70 -19.81 -9.00
N ILE A 201 14.80 -21.08 -8.67
CA ILE A 201 14.17 -21.68 -7.49
C ILE A 201 15.27 -22.27 -6.62
N LEU A 202 15.29 -21.89 -5.35
CA LEU A 202 16.14 -22.45 -4.32
C LEU A 202 15.45 -23.64 -3.70
N ILE A 203 16.09 -24.82 -3.75
CA ILE A 203 15.55 -26.05 -3.20
C ILE A 203 16.45 -26.49 -2.04
N GLY A 204 15.84 -26.79 -0.90
CA GLY A 204 16.56 -27.27 0.28
C GLY A 204 15.62 -27.46 1.46
N GLU A 205 16.07 -28.28 2.39
CA GLU A 205 15.34 -28.50 3.65
C GLU A 205 15.15 -27.19 4.45
N PRO A 206 14.16 -27.14 5.34
CA PRO A 206 14.01 -26.01 6.26
C PRO A 206 15.32 -25.76 7.05
N GLY A 207 15.68 -24.49 7.20
CA GLY A 207 16.89 -24.10 7.93
C GLY A 207 18.20 -24.21 7.16
N THR A 208 18.19 -24.60 5.89
CA THR A 208 19.43 -24.70 5.06
C THR A 208 19.98 -23.36 4.60
N GLY A 209 19.35 -22.25 4.95
CA GLY A 209 19.84 -20.90 4.64
C GLY A 209 19.43 -20.38 3.26
N LYS A 210 18.31 -20.83 2.70
CA LYS A 210 17.79 -20.32 1.42
C LYS A 210 17.60 -18.80 1.43
N THR A 211 17.03 -18.28 2.50
CA THR A 211 16.84 -16.83 2.69
C THR A 211 18.18 -16.08 2.75
N ALA A 212 19.20 -16.66 3.42
CA ALA A 212 20.52 -16.08 3.49
C ALA A 212 21.19 -15.91 2.11
N ILE A 213 20.91 -16.80 1.16
CA ILE A 213 21.39 -16.67 -0.21
C ILE A 213 20.85 -15.40 -0.88
N VAL A 214 19.56 -15.11 -0.68
CA VAL A 214 18.90 -13.92 -1.24
C VAL A 214 19.37 -12.64 -0.53
N GLU A 215 19.57 -12.68 0.76
CA GLU A 215 20.19 -11.59 1.52
C GLU A 215 21.62 -11.30 1.04
N GLY A 216 22.39 -12.35 0.78
CA GLY A 216 23.74 -12.25 0.19
C GLY A 216 23.71 -11.64 -1.21
N LEU A 217 22.70 -11.96 -2.02
CA LEU A 217 22.48 -11.31 -3.31
C LEU A 217 22.25 -9.80 -3.16
N ALA A 218 21.42 -9.39 -2.19
CA ALA A 218 21.17 -7.99 -1.91
C ALA A 218 22.46 -7.26 -1.48
N HIS A 219 23.29 -7.87 -0.65
CA HIS A 219 24.60 -7.33 -0.29
C HIS A 219 25.53 -7.15 -1.50
N ARG A 220 25.55 -8.11 -2.42
CA ARG A 220 26.37 -8.00 -3.64
C ARG A 220 25.88 -6.91 -4.58
N ILE A 221 24.58 -6.77 -4.77
CA ILE A 221 24.00 -5.68 -5.56
C ILE A 221 24.39 -4.32 -4.97
N LEU A 222 24.29 -4.18 -3.65
CA LEU A 222 24.67 -2.94 -2.95
C LEU A 222 26.14 -2.57 -3.16
N ARG A 223 27.03 -3.55 -3.21
CA ARG A 223 28.47 -3.34 -3.45
C ARG A 223 28.83 -3.21 -4.93
N GLY A 224 27.88 -3.42 -5.83
CA GLY A 224 28.12 -3.47 -7.26
C GLY A 224 28.86 -4.73 -7.76
N ASP A 225 28.97 -5.75 -6.92
CA ASP A 225 29.61 -7.04 -7.22
C ASP A 225 28.65 -8.02 -7.89
N VAL A 226 28.09 -7.58 -9.00
CA VAL A 226 27.10 -8.32 -9.82
C VAL A 226 27.31 -8.00 -11.31
N PRO A 227 26.79 -8.82 -12.24
CA PRO A 227 26.78 -8.48 -13.66
C PRO A 227 26.10 -7.12 -13.92
N GLU A 228 26.52 -6.43 -14.97
CA GLU A 228 26.10 -5.07 -15.29
C GLU A 228 24.57 -4.90 -15.35
N ASN A 229 23.89 -5.89 -15.92
CA ASN A 229 22.43 -5.87 -16.05
C ASN A 229 21.66 -6.07 -14.72
N LEU A 230 22.36 -6.36 -13.63
CA LEU A 230 21.77 -6.55 -12.30
C LEU A 230 22.15 -5.44 -11.29
N LYS A 231 23.05 -4.52 -11.64
CA LYS A 231 23.59 -3.51 -10.71
C LYS A 231 22.57 -2.59 -10.09
N ASN A 232 21.49 -2.29 -10.80
CA ASN A 232 20.43 -1.38 -10.34
C ASN A 232 19.15 -2.10 -9.92
N LYS A 233 19.21 -3.43 -9.80
CA LYS A 233 18.03 -4.21 -9.39
C LYS A 233 17.80 -4.08 -7.89
N GLN A 234 16.52 -4.09 -7.51
CA GLN A 234 16.09 -4.14 -6.12
C GLN A 234 15.45 -5.49 -5.82
N VAL A 235 15.81 -6.07 -4.69
CA VAL A 235 15.26 -7.34 -4.24
C VAL A 235 14.30 -7.09 -3.09
N TYR A 236 13.05 -7.51 -3.29
CA TYR A 236 12.01 -7.45 -2.27
C TYR A 236 11.64 -8.87 -1.82
N SER A 237 11.56 -9.09 -0.52
CA SER A 237 11.08 -10.34 0.05
C SER A 237 9.59 -10.21 0.38
N LEU A 238 8.75 -11.04 -0.24
CA LEU A 238 7.32 -11.06 0.02
C LEU A 238 7.05 -11.50 1.47
N ASP A 239 6.28 -10.69 2.21
CA ASP A 239 5.87 -11.00 3.58
C ASP A 239 4.47 -11.61 3.59
N MET A 240 4.41 -12.93 3.67
CA MET A 240 3.14 -13.67 3.71
C MET A 240 2.29 -13.32 4.93
N GLY A 241 2.93 -13.07 6.07
CA GLY A 241 2.23 -12.66 7.28
C GLY A 241 1.52 -11.32 7.10
N ALA A 242 2.18 -10.36 6.50
CA ALA A 242 1.61 -9.05 6.19
C ALA A 242 0.44 -9.14 5.19
N LEU A 243 0.54 -10.02 4.18
CA LEU A 243 -0.53 -10.24 3.21
C LEU A 243 -1.83 -10.78 3.86
N VAL A 244 -1.71 -11.56 4.91
CA VAL A 244 -2.85 -12.20 5.59
C VAL A 244 -3.35 -11.36 6.77
N ALA A 245 -2.47 -10.59 7.42
CA ALA A 245 -2.79 -9.84 8.62
C ALA A 245 -3.93 -8.84 8.39
N GLY A 246 -4.96 -8.93 9.22
CA GLY A 246 -6.11 -8.02 9.16
C GLY A 246 -7.03 -8.19 7.96
N ALA A 247 -6.83 -9.19 7.12
CA ALA A 247 -7.75 -9.52 6.04
C ALA A 247 -9.08 -10.01 6.63
N LYS A 248 -10.16 -9.25 6.37
CA LYS A 248 -11.50 -9.54 6.91
C LYS A 248 -12.36 -10.33 5.94
N TYR A 249 -12.08 -10.26 4.66
CA TYR A 249 -12.89 -10.85 3.60
C TYR A 249 -12.07 -11.77 2.71
N LYS A 250 -12.73 -12.83 2.24
CA LYS A 250 -12.18 -13.67 1.18
C LYS A 250 -11.94 -12.81 -0.06
N GLY A 251 -10.74 -12.79 -0.56
CA GLY A 251 -10.34 -11.94 -1.69
C GLY A 251 -9.41 -10.79 -1.35
N GLU A 252 -9.36 -10.29 -0.11
CA GLU A 252 -8.40 -9.23 0.27
C GLU A 252 -6.95 -9.69 0.11
N PHE A 253 -6.65 -10.92 0.47
CA PHE A 253 -5.33 -11.52 0.26
C PHE A 253 -4.94 -11.53 -1.23
N GLU A 254 -5.86 -11.97 -2.08
CA GLU A 254 -5.65 -12.02 -3.53
C GLU A 254 -5.47 -10.62 -4.12
N GLU A 255 -6.26 -9.64 -3.70
CA GLU A 255 -6.11 -8.25 -4.13
C GLU A 255 -4.76 -7.68 -3.72
N ARG A 256 -4.30 -7.94 -2.49
CA ARG A 256 -3.00 -7.50 -1.99
C ARG A 256 -1.86 -8.15 -2.78
N LEU A 257 -1.92 -9.46 -3.00
CA LEU A 257 -0.92 -10.17 -3.80
C LEU A 257 -0.90 -9.68 -5.25
N LYS A 258 -2.07 -9.50 -5.86
CA LYS A 258 -2.20 -8.95 -7.21
C LYS A 258 -1.62 -7.55 -7.32
N ALA A 259 -1.83 -6.70 -6.32
CA ALA A 259 -1.27 -5.36 -6.28
C ALA A 259 0.27 -5.38 -6.17
N VAL A 260 0.84 -6.27 -5.35
CA VAL A 260 2.30 -6.47 -5.28
C VAL A 260 2.85 -6.92 -6.63
N VAL A 261 2.25 -7.93 -7.24
CA VAL A 261 2.67 -8.46 -8.56
C VAL A 261 2.58 -7.36 -9.63
N ASN A 262 1.53 -6.55 -9.63
CA ASN A 262 1.38 -5.45 -10.57
C ASN A 262 2.46 -4.37 -10.38
N GLU A 263 2.83 -4.01 -9.17
CA GLU A 263 3.94 -3.09 -8.91
C GLU A 263 5.27 -3.66 -9.42
N VAL A 264 5.54 -4.93 -9.20
CA VAL A 264 6.74 -5.59 -9.72
C VAL A 264 6.75 -5.59 -11.24
N LYS A 265 5.64 -5.90 -11.89
CA LYS A 265 5.49 -5.87 -13.36
C LYS A 265 5.74 -4.48 -13.94
N LYS A 266 5.21 -3.44 -13.31
CA LYS A 266 5.40 -2.04 -13.75
C LYS A 266 6.84 -1.56 -13.65
N SER A 267 7.66 -2.18 -12.81
CA SER A 267 9.10 -1.88 -12.73
C SER A 267 9.90 -2.35 -13.95
N GLU A 268 9.27 -3.09 -14.87
CA GLU A 268 9.90 -3.59 -16.11
C GLU A 268 11.20 -4.36 -15.86
N GLY A 269 11.20 -5.17 -14.80
CA GLY A 269 12.33 -6.01 -14.43
C GLY A 269 13.34 -5.37 -13.46
N ASP A 270 13.12 -4.16 -12.99
CA ASP A 270 13.99 -3.52 -11.99
C ASP A 270 13.82 -4.08 -10.59
N ILE A 271 12.69 -4.71 -10.32
CA ILE A 271 12.39 -5.37 -9.05
C ILE A 271 12.38 -6.88 -9.23
N ILE A 272 13.09 -7.56 -8.33
CA ILE A 272 13.11 -9.02 -8.21
C ILE A 272 12.36 -9.37 -6.91
N LEU A 273 11.31 -10.16 -7.03
CA LEU A 273 10.49 -10.57 -5.89
C LEU A 273 10.95 -11.94 -5.37
N PHE A 274 11.43 -11.99 -4.14
CA PHE A 274 11.71 -13.25 -3.45
C PHE A 274 10.44 -13.76 -2.76
N ILE A 275 10.09 -15.01 -3.05
CA ILE A 275 8.93 -15.70 -2.49
C ILE A 275 9.40 -16.94 -1.79
N ASP A 276 9.47 -16.89 -0.47
CA ASP A 276 9.78 -18.06 0.34
C ASP A 276 8.57 -19.01 0.41
N GLU A 277 8.82 -20.28 0.53
CA GLU A 277 7.78 -21.31 0.53
C GLU A 277 6.76 -21.16 -0.61
N ILE A 278 7.27 -20.92 -1.83
CA ILE A 278 6.46 -20.61 -3.01
C ILE A 278 5.38 -21.67 -3.30
N HIS A 279 5.60 -22.91 -2.87
CA HIS A 279 4.62 -23.99 -2.98
C HIS A 279 3.29 -23.67 -2.29
N THR A 280 3.32 -22.89 -1.21
CA THR A 280 2.10 -22.47 -0.51
C THR A 280 1.20 -21.60 -1.37
N LEU A 281 1.76 -20.89 -2.33
CA LEU A 281 1.04 -20.01 -3.26
C LEU A 281 0.69 -20.69 -4.59
N VAL A 282 1.47 -21.69 -5.02
CA VAL A 282 1.39 -22.22 -6.40
C VAL A 282 0.57 -23.51 -6.51
N GLY A 283 0.16 -24.12 -5.42
CA GLY A 283 -0.81 -25.18 -5.56
C GLY A 283 -0.63 -26.46 -4.76
N ALA A 284 0.18 -26.45 -3.72
CA ALA A 284 0.22 -27.56 -2.76
C ALA A 284 -0.98 -27.57 -1.80
N GLY A 285 -1.84 -26.57 -1.84
CA GLY A 285 -2.97 -26.44 -0.93
C GLY A 285 -4.23 -27.09 -1.43
N LYS A 286 -4.71 -28.10 -0.72
CA LYS A 286 -6.09 -28.62 -0.81
C LYS A 286 -7.12 -27.64 -0.23
N GLY A 287 -6.77 -26.35 -0.05
CA GLY A 287 -7.64 -25.31 0.49
C GLY A 287 -8.07 -24.31 -0.56
N GLU A 288 -9.27 -23.78 -0.46
CA GLU A 288 -9.88 -22.85 -1.42
C GLU A 288 -9.06 -21.57 -1.70
N GLY A 289 -8.15 -21.15 -0.79
CA GLY A 289 -7.33 -19.95 -0.96
C GLY A 289 -6.05 -20.15 -1.80
N ALA A 290 -5.49 -21.35 -1.86
CA ALA A 290 -4.25 -21.63 -2.58
C ALA A 290 -4.42 -21.62 -4.11
N MET A 291 -5.61 -21.96 -4.62
CA MET A 291 -5.91 -21.94 -6.06
C MET A 291 -5.90 -20.53 -6.64
N ASP A 292 -6.32 -19.53 -5.87
CA ASP A 292 -6.47 -18.16 -6.35
C ASP A 292 -5.10 -17.45 -6.45
N ALA A 293 -4.19 -17.70 -5.50
CA ALA A 293 -2.82 -17.20 -5.57
C ALA A 293 -2.04 -17.76 -6.79
N ALA A 294 -2.22 -19.04 -7.10
CA ALA A 294 -1.64 -19.66 -8.29
C ALA A 294 -2.13 -19.02 -9.58
N ASN A 295 -3.40 -18.66 -9.65
CA ASN A 295 -3.99 -17.98 -10.81
C ASN A 295 -3.44 -16.56 -11.02
N ILE A 296 -2.93 -15.92 -9.99
CA ILE A 296 -2.26 -14.63 -10.07
C ILE A 296 -0.80 -14.77 -10.53
N LEU A 297 -0.07 -15.71 -9.94
CA LEU A 297 1.39 -15.86 -10.16
C LEU A 297 1.74 -16.58 -11.47
N LYS A 298 1.05 -17.67 -11.79
CA LYS A 298 1.38 -18.49 -12.98
C LYS A 298 1.37 -17.70 -14.28
N PRO A 299 0.36 -16.89 -14.61
CA PRO A 299 0.35 -16.10 -15.83
C PRO A 299 1.51 -15.10 -15.91
N ALA A 300 1.82 -14.43 -14.80
CA ALA A 300 2.90 -13.44 -14.72
C ALA A 300 4.28 -14.08 -14.90
N LEU A 301 4.49 -15.25 -14.31
CA LEU A 301 5.72 -16.04 -14.46
C LEU A 301 5.86 -16.59 -15.89
N ALA A 302 4.79 -17.15 -16.44
CA ALA A 302 4.79 -17.75 -17.78
C ALA A 302 5.07 -16.73 -18.90
N ARG A 303 4.57 -15.50 -18.73
CA ARG A 303 4.79 -14.41 -19.70
C ARG A 303 6.13 -13.69 -19.52
N GLY A 304 6.92 -14.06 -18.49
CA GLY A 304 8.16 -13.35 -18.16
C GLY A 304 7.96 -11.92 -17.64
N GLU A 305 6.75 -11.59 -17.21
CA GLU A 305 6.41 -10.26 -16.68
C GLU A 305 6.86 -10.07 -15.23
N LEU A 306 7.02 -11.17 -14.49
CA LEU A 306 7.46 -11.18 -13.09
C LEU A 306 8.86 -11.75 -13.00
N ARG A 307 9.80 -10.97 -12.47
CA ARG A 307 11.12 -11.46 -12.05
C ARG A 307 11.05 -11.91 -10.61
N SER A 308 11.37 -13.18 -10.37
CA SER A 308 11.23 -13.76 -9.05
C SER A 308 12.36 -14.76 -8.72
N ILE A 309 12.58 -14.93 -7.42
CA ILE A 309 13.35 -16.03 -6.85
C ILE A 309 12.39 -16.77 -5.94
N GLY A 310 12.15 -18.04 -6.23
CA GLY A 310 11.36 -18.92 -5.36
C GLY A 310 12.23 -19.70 -4.40
N ALA A 311 11.68 -20.09 -3.26
CA ALA A 311 12.29 -21.05 -2.35
C ALA A 311 11.29 -22.11 -1.95
N THR A 312 11.72 -23.38 -1.89
CA THR A 312 10.87 -24.51 -1.53
C THR A 312 11.70 -25.65 -0.94
N THR A 313 11.03 -26.67 -0.42
CA THR A 313 11.66 -27.94 -0.05
C THR A 313 11.69 -28.92 -1.21
N LEU A 314 12.47 -29.98 -1.09
CA LEU A 314 12.57 -31.01 -2.14
C LEU A 314 11.23 -31.76 -2.29
N ASP A 315 10.56 -32.06 -1.18
CA ASP A 315 9.28 -32.78 -1.16
C ASP A 315 8.15 -32.02 -1.87
N GLU A 316 8.18 -30.68 -1.79
CA GLU A 316 7.18 -29.80 -2.40
C GLU A 316 7.52 -29.39 -3.85
N TYR A 317 8.73 -29.71 -4.32
CA TYR A 317 9.17 -29.37 -5.67
C TYR A 317 8.56 -30.30 -6.74
N HIS A 318 8.12 -31.48 -6.36
CA HIS A 318 7.48 -32.46 -7.23
C HIS A 318 5.97 -32.21 -7.33
#